data_4ece060624f482a8d0d836cd8e3c665c
#
_entry.id   4ece060624f482a8d0d836cd8e3c665c
#
_cell.length_a   1.000
_cell.length_b   1.000
_cell.length_c   1.000
_cell.angle_alpha   90.00
_cell.angle_beta   90.00
_cell.angle_gamma   90.00
#
_symmetry.space_group_name_H-M   'P 1'
#
loop_
_entity.id
_entity.type
_entity.pdbx_description
1 polymer ?
#
loop_
_entity_poly.entity_id
_entity_poly.type
_entity_poly.pdbx_seq_one_letter_code
_entity_poly.pdbx_strand_id
1 'polypeptide(L)'
;MDAFTPALVFSSLVSMPLDTEQVPLLSASLIAVLLPGVLMIPICKLAGLRYKAWAPPHMFRNSGNLAIPLFTYTFGDTALASAVLLFVVSACIHVSLGLALLSEGNPFKQVIRMPVFLAAFSAMVLNLSEIGVWEPLYEATALLGQAAVPVMLLSLGAQMCNMRLSGLCLLYTS
;
A
#
# COMPACT_ATOMS: atom_id res chain seq x y z
N MET A 1 5.16 13.34 -0.01
CA MET A 1 4.40 12.07 0.14
C MET A 1 4.11 11.77 1.60
N ASP A 2 5.00 12.07 2.51
CA ASP A 2 4.92 11.66 3.93
C ASP A 2 3.75 12.25 4.74
N ALA A 3 3.10 13.32 4.25
CA ALA A 3 1.92 13.91 4.88
C ALA A 3 0.62 13.57 4.13
N PHE A 4 0.63 13.59 2.80
CA PHE A 4 -0.57 13.39 1.98
C PHE A 4 -1.12 11.96 2.07
N THR A 5 -0.25 10.95 2.01
CA THR A 5 -0.68 9.55 2.09
C THR A 5 -1.28 9.18 3.44
N PRO A 6 -0.66 9.53 4.60
CA PRO A 6 -1.32 9.32 5.89
C PRO A 6 -2.63 10.07 6.06
N ALA A 7 -2.74 11.31 5.55
CA ALA A 7 -3.98 12.07 5.61
C ALA A 7 -5.10 11.44 4.78
N LEU A 8 -4.76 10.96 3.57
CA LEU A 8 -5.68 10.20 2.72
C LEU A 8 -6.18 8.93 3.43
N VAL A 9 -5.24 8.17 4.02
CA VAL A 9 -5.56 6.92 4.73
C VAL A 9 -6.46 7.21 5.93
N PHE A 10 -6.14 8.22 6.71
CA PHE A 10 -6.94 8.61 7.87
C PHE A 10 -8.35 9.01 7.48
N SER A 11 -8.51 9.98 6.58
CA SER A 11 -9.81 10.50 6.18
C SER A 11 -10.70 9.43 5.49
N SER A 12 -10.08 8.54 4.71
CA SER A 12 -10.82 7.47 4.02
C SER A 12 -11.29 6.36 4.96
N LEU A 13 -10.47 5.98 5.95
CA LEU A 13 -10.80 4.87 6.83
C LEU A 13 -11.65 5.27 8.04
N VAL A 14 -11.57 6.52 8.49
CA VAL A 14 -12.37 6.98 9.64
C VAL A 14 -13.85 7.04 9.33
N SER A 15 -14.23 7.29 8.07
CA SER A 15 -15.61 7.36 7.58
C SER A 15 -16.08 6.08 6.88
N MET A 16 -15.22 5.06 6.77
CA MET A 16 -15.55 3.82 6.07
C MET A 16 -16.50 2.96 6.92
N PRO A 17 -17.65 2.49 6.38
CA PRO A 17 -18.47 1.54 7.09
C PRO A 17 -17.70 0.22 7.30
N LEU A 18 -17.63 -0.24 8.55
CA LEU A 18 -16.94 -1.49 8.91
C LEU A 18 -17.94 -2.65 8.88
N ASP A 19 -18.23 -3.12 7.67
CA ASP A 19 -19.12 -4.25 7.44
C ASP A 19 -18.34 -5.52 7.08
N THR A 20 -19.02 -6.66 7.18
CA THR A 20 -18.48 -7.97 6.74
C THR A 20 -18.10 -8.00 5.26
N GLU A 21 -18.59 -7.06 4.46
CA GLU A 21 -18.22 -6.88 3.05
C GLU A 21 -16.73 -6.53 2.86
N GLN A 22 -16.05 -6.06 3.90
CA GLN A 22 -14.62 -5.78 3.87
C GLN A 22 -13.74 -7.05 3.96
N VAL A 23 -14.27 -8.14 4.49
CA VAL A 23 -13.53 -9.39 4.69
C VAL A 23 -13.06 -9.99 3.36
N PRO A 24 -13.89 -10.07 2.29
CA PRO A 24 -13.42 -10.50 0.97
C PRO A 24 -12.32 -9.62 0.41
N LEU A 25 -12.39 -8.30 0.66
CA LEU A 25 -11.39 -7.35 0.21
C LEU A 25 -10.04 -7.58 0.89
N LEU A 26 -10.05 -7.77 2.21
CA LEU A 26 -8.85 -8.08 2.99
C LEU A 26 -8.22 -9.40 2.55
N SER A 27 -9.04 -10.44 2.35
CA SER A 27 -8.57 -11.74 1.88
C SER A 27 -8.00 -11.65 0.46
N ALA A 28 -8.64 -10.91 -0.45
CA ALA A 28 -8.14 -10.68 -1.80
C ALA A 28 -6.78 -9.95 -1.78
N SER A 29 -6.61 -8.95 -0.90
CA SER A 29 -5.34 -8.25 -0.72
C SER A 29 -4.22 -9.18 -0.25
N LEU A 30 -4.51 -10.00 0.76
CA LEU A 30 -3.55 -11.00 1.27
C LEU A 30 -3.14 -11.98 0.16
N ILE A 31 -4.11 -12.53 -0.56
CA ILE A 31 -3.86 -13.45 -1.67
C ILE A 31 -3.04 -12.75 -2.76
N ALA A 32 -3.40 -11.53 -3.15
CA ALA A 32 -2.71 -10.80 -4.21
C ALA A 32 -1.24 -10.51 -3.89
N VAL A 33 -0.87 -10.37 -2.61
CA VAL A 33 0.52 -10.15 -2.19
C VAL A 33 1.26 -11.47 -1.96
N LEU A 34 0.62 -12.43 -1.28
CA LEU A 34 1.30 -13.67 -0.86
C LEU A 34 1.39 -14.71 -1.96
N LEU A 35 0.35 -14.84 -2.81
CA LEU A 35 0.30 -15.86 -3.86
C LEU A 35 1.48 -15.76 -4.84
N PRO A 36 1.87 -14.59 -5.36
CA PRO A 36 3.06 -14.49 -6.20
C PRO A 36 4.33 -14.95 -5.48
N GLY A 37 4.47 -14.64 -4.18
CA GLY A 37 5.60 -15.10 -3.37
C GLY A 37 5.66 -16.62 -3.27
N VAL A 38 4.52 -17.25 -3.01
CA VAL A 38 4.42 -18.73 -2.94
C VAL A 38 4.73 -19.37 -4.31
N LEU A 39 4.19 -18.81 -5.39
CA LEU A 39 4.43 -19.30 -6.76
C LEU A 39 5.91 -19.15 -7.17
N MET A 40 6.60 -18.13 -6.67
CA MET A 40 8.02 -17.96 -6.93
C MET A 40 8.91 -19.02 -6.26
N ILE A 41 8.43 -19.76 -5.26
CA ILE A 41 9.22 -20.84 -4.62
C ILE A 41 9.57 -21.95 -5.63
N PRO A 42 8.61 -22.60 -6.28
CA PRO A 42 8.92 -23.63 -7.28
C PRO A 42 9.63 -23.06 -8.51
N ILE A 43 9.25 -21.86 -8.95
CA ILE A 43 9.87 -21.22 -10.13
C ILE A 43 11.37 -20.98 -9.86
N CYS A 44 11.72 -20.40 -8.74
CA CYS A 44 13.12 -20.16 -8.39
C CYS A 44 13.92 -21.46 -8.23
N LYS A 45 13.31 -22.51 -7.67
CA LYS A 45 13.96 -23.83 -7.55
C LYS A 45 14.24 -24.46 -8.90
N LEU A 46 13.26 -24.42 -9.81
CA LEU A 46 13.38 -25.01 -11.15
C LEU A 46 14.35 -24.24 -12.04
N ALA A 47 14.32 -22.90 -11.95
CA ALA A 47 15.17 -22.02 -12.76
C ALA A 47 16.55 -21.74 -12.15
N GLY A 48 16.88 -22.26 -10.96
CA GLY A 48 18.13 -21.99 -10.26
C GLY A 48 18.29 -20.52 -9.80
N LEU A 49 17.18 -19.81 -9.61
CA LEU A 49 17.17 -18.38 -9.26
C LEU A 49 17.18 -18.17 -7.74
N ARG A 50 17.74 -17.03 -7.30
CA ARG A 50 17.75 -16.67 -5.87
C ARG A 50 16.38 -16.11 -5.45
N TYR A 51 15.63 -16.86 -4.63
CA TYR A 51 14.31 -16.46 -4.15
C TYR A 51 14.26 -15.03 -3.55
N LYS A 52 15.24 -14.69 -2.70
CA LYS A 52 15.32 -13.36 -2.07
C LYS A 52 15.47 -12.20 -3.05
N ALA A 53 15.98 -12.46 -4.26
CA ALA A 53 16.13 -11.45 -5.30
C ALA A 53 14.88 -11.34 -6.19
N TRP A 54 14.21 -12.47 -6.45
CA TRP A 54 13.14 -12.55 -7.44
C TRP A 54 11.73 -12.47 -6.83
N ALA A 55 11.50 -12.97 -5.62
CA ALA A 55 10.17 -12.94 -5.00
C ALA A 55 9.68 -11.51 -4.66
N PRO A 56 10.48 -10.61 -4.04
CA PRO A 56 10.01 -9.29 -3.63
C PRO A 56 9.42 -8.44 -4.76
N PRO A 57 10.04 -8.32 -5.96
CA PRO A 57 9.46 -7.53 -7.05
C PRO A 57 8.10 -8.03 -7.54
N HIS A 58 7.82 -9.32 -7.40
CA HIS A 58 6.53 -9.91 -7.80
C HIS A 58 5.46 -9.79 -6.72
N MET A 59 5.86 -9.73 -5.45
CA MET A 59 4.98 -9.56 -4.31
C MET A 59 4.60 -8.10 -4.09
N PHE A 60 5.58 -7.20 -4.17
CA PHE A 60 5.46 -5.80 -3.75
C PHE A 60 5.29 -4.88 -4.96
N ARG A 61 4.06 -4.52 -5.21
CA ARG A 61 3.66 -3.65 -6.33
C ARG A 61 3.51 -2.21 -5.86
N ASN A 62 3.46 -1.29 -6.82
CA ASN A 62 3.16 0.11 -6.55
C ASN A 62 1.66 0.31 -6.30
N SER A 63 1.19 -0.19 -5.15
CA SER A 63 -0.23 -0.16 -4.77
C SER A 63 -0.70 1.23 -4.32
N GLY A 64 0.19 2.10 -3.87
CA GLY A 64 -0.16 3.47 -3.51
C GLY A 64 -0.28 4.37 -4.74
N ASN A 65 0.85 4.68 -5.37
CA ASN A 65 0.91 5.72 -6.40
C ASN A 65 0.17 5.38 -7.69
N LEU A 66 -0.02 4.09 -7.99
CA LEU A 66 -0.71 3.64 -9.20
C LEU A 66 -2.11 3.12 -8.92
N ALA A 67 -2.27 2.21 -7.95
CA ALA A 67 -3.55 1.54 -7.78
C ALA A 67 -4.63 2.45 -7.21
N ILE A 68 -4.33 3.32 -6.23
CA ILE A 68 -5.33 4.23 -5.66
C ILE A 68 -5.92 5.15 -6.75
N PRO A 69 -5.11 5.92 -7.53
CA PRO A 69 -5.65 6.72 -8.61
C PRO A 69 -6.43 5.91 -9.65
N LEU A 70 -5.91 4.75 -10.04
CA LEU A 70 -6.55 3.91 -11.04
C LEU A 70 -7.93 3.43 -10.59
N PHE A 71 -8.06 2.99 -9.34
CA PHE A 71 -9.34 2.58 -8.76
C PHE A 71 -10.34 3.73 -8.69
N THR A 72 -9.88 4.91 -8.24
CA THR A 72 -10.74 6.10 -8.15
C THR A 72 -11.24 6.52 -9.53
N TYR A 73 -10.38 6.54 -10.54
CA TYR A 73 -10.78 6.87 -11.90
C TYR A 73 -11.69 5.83 -12.56
N THR A 74 -11.51 4.54 -12.25
CA THR A 74 -12.27 3.46 -12.89
C THR A 74 -13.62 3.24 -12.24
N PHE A 75 -13.69 3.31 -10.91
CA PHE A 75 -14.85 2.93 -10.10
C PHE A 75 -15.50 4.11 -9.36
N GLY A 76 -14.93 5.31 -9.49
CA GLY A 76 -15.40 6.52 -8.82
C GLY A 76 -14.95 6.63 -7.35
N ASP A 77 -15.38 7.72 -6.70
CA ASP A 77 -14.96 8.07 -5.33
C ASP A 77 -15.40 7.05 -4.28
N THR A 78 -16.47 6.31 -4.54
CA THR A 78 -16.94 5.23 -3.65
C THR A 78 -15.92 4.10 -3.48
N ALA A 79 -15.05 3.89 -4.47
CA ALA A 79 -14.02 2.87 -4.43
C ALA A 79 -12.74 3.33 -3.69
N LEU A 80 -12.63 4.62 -3.35
CA LEU A 80 -11.43 5.19 -2.74
C LEU A 80 -11.09 4.52 -1.40
N ALA A 81 -12.07 4.40 -0.51
CA ALA A 81 -11.87 3.79 0.80
C ALA A 81 -11.42 2.32 0.69
N SER A 82 -12.00 1.56 -0.22
CA SER A 82 -11.60 0.18 -0.51
C SER A 82 -10.19 0.09 -1.08
N ALA A 83 -9.84 0.98 -2.01
CA ALA A 83 -8.48 1.05 -2.57
C ALA A 83 -7.43 1.40 -1.50
N VAL A 84 -7.76 2.32 -0.60
CA VAL A 84 -6.92 2.71 0.54
C VAL A 84 -6.74 1.55 1.52
N LEU A 85 -7.80 0.81 1.82
CA LEU A 85 -7.72 -0.38 2.68
C LEU A 85 -6.79 -1.44 2.08
N LEU A 86 -6.95 -1.75 0.80
CA LEU A 86 -6.06 -2.68 0.08
C LEU A 86 -4.60 -2.20 0.10
N PHE A 87 -4.38 -0.89 -0.07
CA PHE A 87 -3.05 -0.30 0.01
C PHE A 87 -2.42 -0.46 1.39
N VAL A 88 -3.15 -0.16 2.47
CA VAL A 88 -2.65 -0.26 3.85
C VAL A 88 -2.25 -1.70 4.18
N VAL A 89 -3.09 -2.67 3.85
CA VAL A 89 -2.79 -4.10 4.05
C VAL A 89 -1.54 -4.50 3.28
N SER A 90 -1.46 -4.13 2.00
CA SER A 90 -0.29 -4.41 1.16
C SER A 90 0.98 -3.77 1.70
N ALA A 91 0.91 -2.52 2.19
CA ALA A 91 2.04 -1.81 2.77
C ALA A 91 2.53 -2.46 4.08
N CYS A 92 1.61 -2.88 4.95
CA CYS A 92 1.95 -3.58 6.19
C CYS A 92 2.67 -4.91 5.90
N ILE A 93 2.16 -5.69 4.94
CA ILE A 93 2.78 -6.95 4.52
C ILE A 93 4.14 -6.68 3.87
N HIS A 94 4.23 -5.67 3.00
CA HIS A 94 5.48 -5.28 2.34
C HIS A 94 6.58 -4.98 3.36
N VAL A 95 6.28 -4.14 4.36
CA VAL A 95 7.28 -3.79 5.37
C VAL A 95 7.62 -4.99 6.25
N SER A 96 6.63 -5.76 6.70
CA SER A 96 6.85 -6.93 7.55
C SER A 96 7.66 -8.01 6.86
N LEU A 97 7.22 -8.47 5.68
CA LEU A 97 7.89 -9.54 4.93
C LEU A 97 9.13 -9.04 4.20
N GLY A 98 9.11 -7.81 3.65
CA GLY A 98 10.25 -7.23 2.98
C GLY A 98 11.45 -7.13 3.91
N LEU A 99 11.23 -6.69 5.15
CA LEU A 99 12.29 -6.65 6.15
C LEU A 99 12.71 -8.05 6.61
N ALA A 100 11.78 -8.97 6.80
CA ALA A 100 12.10 -10.35 7.16
C ALA A 100 12.94 -11.05 6.08
N LEU A 101 12.74 -10.71 4.81
CA LEU A 101 13.48 -11.28 3.68
C LEU A 101 14.82 -10.60 3.42
N LEU A 102 14.91 -9.29 3.65
CA LEU A 102 16.02 -8.46 3.17
C LEU A 102 16.93 -7.90 4.27
N SER A 103 16.49 -7.82 5.52
CA SER A 103 17.26 -7.19 6.60
C SER A 103 17.20 -7.97 7.92
N GLU A 104 18.18 -7.69 8.80
CA GLU A 104 18.27 -8.24 10.16
C GLU A 104 17.52 -7.39 11.21
N GLY A 105 16.66 -6.47 10.80
CA GLY A 105 15.90 -5.58 11.69
C GLY A 105 14.64 -6.23 12.28
N ASN A 106 14.11 -5.66 13.37
CA ASN A 106 12.83 -6.07 13.92
C ASN A 106 11.67 -5.49 13.07
N PRO A 107 10.98 -6.30 12.24
CA PRO A 107 9.96 -5.82 11.30
C PRO A 107 8.78 -5.16 12.02
N PHE A 108 8.43 -5.65 13.19
CA PHE A 108 7.28 -5.16 13.96
C PHE A 108 7.48 -3.69 14.41
N LYS A 109 8.68 -3.37 14.88
CA LYS A 109 9.02 -2.00 15.32
C LYS A 109 9.00 -0.99 14.16
N GLN A 110 9.31 -1.44 12.95
CA GLN A 110 9.30 -0.56 11.78
C GLN A 110 7.88 -0.32 11.27
N VAL A 111 7.01 -1.34 11.25
CA VAL A 111 5.58 -1.17 10.89
C VAL A 111 4.91 -0.16 11.82
N ILE A 112 5.09 -0.29 13.14
CA ILE A 112 4.47 0.62 14.12
C ILE A 112 4.96 2.08 13.95
N ARG A 113 6.14 2.30 13.41
CA ARG A 113 6.69 3.64 13.17
C ARG A 113 6.29 4.26 11.83
N MET A 114 5.63 3.50 10.96
CA MET A 114 5.19 4.03 9.68
C MET A 114 4.03 5.03 9.86
N PRO A 115 4.14 6.26 9.32
CA PRO A 115 3.05 7.24 9.40
C PRO A 115 1.72 6.73 8.83
N VAL A 116 1.78 5.94 7.75
CA VAL A 116 0.61 5.32 7.12
C VAL A 116 -0.06 4.31 8.06
N PHE A 117 0.74 3.49 8.77
CA PHE A 117 0.20 2.53 9.74
C PHE A 117 -0.44 3.24 10.94
N LEU A 118 0.20 4.28 11.46
CA LEU A 118 -0.33 5.08 12.57
C LEU A 118 -1.64 5.77 12.19
N ALA A 119 -1.72 6.33 10.97
CA ALA A 119 -2.94 6.93 10.44
C ALA A 119 -4.06 5.90 10.29
N ALA A 120 -3.77 4.73 9.72
CA ALA A 120 -4.74 3.65 9.57
C ALA A 120 -5.22 3.12 10.92
N PHE A 121 -4.30 2.90 11.85
CA PHE A 121 -4.63 2.40 13.19
C PHE A 121 -5.48 3.40 13.97
N SER A 122 -5.11 4.69 13.98
CA SER A 122 -5.90 5.72 14.65
C SER A 122 -7.28 5.90 14.04
N ALA A 123 -7.39 5.90 12.71
CA ALA A 123 -8.67 5.95 12.00
C ALA A 123 -9.57 4.75 12.36
N MET A 124 -9.00 3.55 12.40
CA MET A 124 -9.73 2.33 12.75
C MET A 124 -10.22 2.33 14.19
N VAL A 125 -9.39 2.78 15.12
CA VAL A 125 -9.77 2.90 16.56
C VAL A 125 -10.90 3.89 16.73
N LEU A 126 -10.85 5.06 16.10
CA LEU A 126 -11.90 6.08 16.15
C LEU A 126 -13.20 5.58 15.51
N ASN A 127 -13.11 4.92 14.38
CA ASN A 127 -14.24 4.34 13.67
C ASN A 127 -14.95 3.26 14.52
N LEU A 128 -14.18 2.29 15.07
CA LEU A 128 -14.74 1.23 15.94
C LEU A 128 -15.29 1.75 17.27
N SER A 129 -14.75 2.85 17.78
CA SER A 129 -15.21 3.46 19.02
C SER A 129 -16.41 4.38 18.82
N GLU A 130 -16.87 4.57 17.59
CA GLU A 130 -17.93 5.53 17.21
C GLU A 130 -17.67 6.95 17.71
N ILE A 131 -16.40 7.28 17.98
CA ILE A 131 -16.00 8.61 18.45
C ILE A 131 -15.89 9.52 17.22
N GLY A 132 -16.76 10.52 17.18
CA GLY A 132 -16.72 11.54 16.14
C GLY A 132 -15.39 12.30 16.15
N VAL A 133 -14.78 12.43 14.97
CA VAL A 133 -13.58 13.26 14.81
C VAL A 133 -14.01 14.74 14.84
N TRP A 134 -13.20 15.56 15.49
CA TRP A 134 -13.41 17.02 15.47
C TRP A 134 -13.40 17.52 14.02
N GLU A 135 -14.52 18.16 13.63
CA GLU A 135 -14.84 18.52 12.24
C GLU A 135 -13.68 19.26 11.53
N PRO A 136 -13.05 20.29 12.11
CA PRO A 136 -11.94 20.97 11.43
C PRO A 136 -10.73 20.07 11.18
N LEU A 137 -10.48 19.08 12.05
CA LEU A 137 -9.40 18.11 11.84
C LEU A 137 -9.74 17.14 10.70
N TYR A 138 -10.99 16.68 10.65
CA TYR A 138 -11.48 15.83 9.56
C TYR A 138 -11.40 16.57 8.22
N GLU A 139 -11.91 17.79 8.13
CA GLU A 139 -11.86 18.60 6.91
C GLU A 139 -10.41 18.86 6.45
N ALA A 140 -9.52 19.22 7.36
CA ALA A 140 -8.11 19.44 7.03
C ALA A 140 -7.43 18.18 6.50
N THR A 141 -7.68 17.02 7.12
CA THR A 141 -7.13 15.74 6.65
C THR A 141 -7.76 15.28 5.34
N ALA A 142 -9.06 15.55 5.13
CA ALA A 142 -9.76 15.25 3.89
C ALA A 142 -9.23 16.09 2.71
N LEU A 143 -9.00 17.38 2.92
CA LEU A 143 -8.40 18.26 1.90
C LEU A 143 -6.99 17.81 1.51
N LEU A 144 -6.16 17.48 2.50
CA LEU A 144 -4.82 16.92 2.24
C LEU A 144 -4.90 15.56 1.52
N GLY A 145 -5.86 14.74 1.90
CA GLY A 145 -6.14 13.44 1.26
C GLY A 145 -6.54 13.58 -0.20
N GLN A 146 -7.43 14.53 -0.53
CA GLN A 146 -7.82 14.82 -1.91
C GLN A 146 -6.64 15.24 -2.77
N ALA A 147 -5.70 16.00 -2.23
CA ALA A 147 -4.47 16.37 -2.93
C ALA A 147 -3.52 15.17 -3.15
N ALA A 148 -3.67 14.08 -2.40
CA ALA A 148 -2.79 12.92 -2.51
C ALA A 148 -2.86 12.25 -3.89
N VAL A 149 -4.05 12.08 -4.45
CA VAL A 149 -4.26 11.40 -5.75
C VAL A 149 -3.50 12.11 -6.89
N PRO A 150 -3.69 13.42 -7.13
CA PRO A 150 -2.93 14.13 -8.17
C PRO A 150 -1.42 14.15 -7.88
N VAL A 151 -1.00 14.27 -6.62
CA VAL A 151 0.43 14.21 -6.25
C VAL A 151 1.03 12.83 -6.52
N MET A 152 0.29 11.75 -6.27
CA MET A 152 0.69 10.38 -6.60
C MET A 152 0.89 10.20 -8.11
N LEU A 153 -0.02 10.73 -8.94
CA LEU A 153 0.09 10.67 -10.40
C LEU A 153 1.27 11.47 -10.92
N LEU A 154 1.50 12.68 -10.39
CA LEU A 154 2.66 13.49 -10.75
C LEU A 154 3.97 12.79 -10.37
N SER A 155 4.02 12.19 -9.18
CA SER A 155 5.17 11.41 -8.72
C SER A 155 5.44 10.21 -9.61
N LEU A 156 4.37 9.49 -10.02
CA LEU A 156 4.47 8.37 -10.95
C LEU A 156 4.99 8.83 -12.32
N GLY A 157 4.46 9.92 -12.86
CA GLY A 157 4.93 10.52 -14.10
C GLY A 157 6.41 10.90 -14.04
N ALA A 158 6.84 11.56 -12.95
CA ALA A 158 8.24 11.92 -12.74
C ALA A 158 9.17 10.69 -12.64
N GLN A 159 8.71 9.61 -11.99
CA GLN A 159 9.46 8.34 -11.94
C GLN A 159 9.60 7.73 -13.34
N MET A 160 8.53 7.74 -14.14
CA MET A 160 8.55 7.19 -15.51
C MET A 160 9.48 7.98 -16.43
N CYS A 161 9.54 9.32 -16.31
CA CYS A 161 10.48 10.14 -17.07
C CYS A 161 11.95 9.80 -16.78
N ASN A 162 12.27 9.36 -15.57
CA ASN A 162 13.62 8.99 -15.16
C ASN A 162 13.98 7.52 -15.46
N MET A 163 13.03 6.72 -15.93
CA MET A 163 13.29 5.32 -16.31
C MET A 163 14.07 5.25 -17.62
N ARG A 164 15.33 4.82 -17.54
CA ARG A 164 16.13 4.48 -18.72
C ARG A 164 15.91 3.00 -19.05
N LEU A 165 15.51 2.71 -20.30
CA LEU A 165 15.36 1.33 -20.79
C LEU A 165 16.65 0.50 -20.66
N SER A 166 17.81 1.17 -20.69
CA SER A 166 19.12 0.53 -20.44
C SER A 166 19.28 -0.05 -19.01
N GLY A 167 18.54 0.47 -18.04
CA GLY A 167 18.55 -0.06 -16.66
C GLY A 167 17.84 -1.40 -16.50
N LEU A 168 16.94 -1.75 -17.43
CA LEU A 168 16.26 -3.06 -17.42
C LEU A 168 17.22 -4.22 -17.74
N CYS A 169 18.29 -3.99 -18.49
CA CYS A 169 19.30 -5.01 -18.78
C CYS A 169 20.15 -5.39 -17.56
N LEU A 170 20.32 -4.50 -16.58
CA LEU A 170 21.17 -4.79 -15.39
C LEU A 170 20.53 -5.80 -14.42
N LEU A 171 19.19 -5.98 -14.46
CA LEU A 171 18.51 -7.01 -13.67
C LEU A 171 18.74 -8.43 -14.17
N TYR A 172 19.22 -8.60 -15.42
CA TYR A 172 19.50 -9.92 -16.01
C TYR A 172 20.99 -10.35 -15.91
N THR A 173 21.86 -9.46 -15.45
CA THR A 173 23.32 -9.70 -15.46
C THR A 173 23.97 -9.82 -14.09
N SER A 174 23.17 -9.84 -13.01
CA SER A 174 23.70 -10.00 -11.64
C SER A 174 23.21 -11.26 -10.96
#